data_d6fad5aa1144a92a1b75f5febc27264d
#
_entry.id   d6fad5aa1144a92a1b75f5febc27264d
#
_cell.length_a   1.000
_cell.length_b   1.000
_cell.length_c   1.000
_cell.angle_alpha   90.00
_cell.angle_beta   90.00
_cell.angle_gamma   90.00
#
_symmetry.space_group_name_H-M   'P 1'
#
loop_
_entity.id
_entity.type
_entity.pdbx_description
1 polymer ?
#
loop_
_entity_poly.entity_id
_entity_poly.type
_entity_poly.pdbx_seq_one_letter_code
_entity_poly.pdbx_strand_id
1 'polypeptide(L)'
;MEGIYRSNPLFVDFPSPMFETDSIGTMYTADASAHVWSDGRLYLYASHDIEPSWGCDRMDRYHVFSTDDMVHWTDHGEILNSDDVKRELGWGIPGWMWAPDCAYNPADSTYYFYFPHPAQAYPWGGHEWRVGVATSKSPVGGFKPIGYVEGTPSLIDPTVFVDDDGQPYIYIGGGGGGGCQAAKLCKDDWTRLDGEMKRMEGLVDFHEAAWVHKYNGRYYLTHSDNHGSDGNQMRYAVSDSPLGPWKDMGVYIYATGCGTIHGSIVQYKNKWYAVYHSALRSDRDELRSVCIDELKYNPDGTIQVVQNWGKAFKKPVKVNRNTNAEILAERFNRGGEGRAYHKLYGAQPMKKGPRKGELVVVEKDATGTHVAEMTAREWLRYSVDVEESARCQVNLYVRPQTDSIACHLSADGTAITMKLGARGDVGQWKVFTVSGVDIPKGTNYLDFRVDHGTLDFDAITIQPLK
;
A
#
# COMPACT_ATOMS: atom_id res chain seq x y z
N MET A 1 3.63 -0.99 23.54
CA MET A 1 2.22 -0.64 23.75
C MET A 1 1.32 -1.61 23.04
N GLU A 2 0.10 -1.83 23.49
CA GLU A 2 -0.82 -2.79 22.87
C GLU A 2 -2.00 -2.05 22.23
N GLY A 3 -2.37 -2.50 21.02
CA GLY A 3 -3.52 -1.98 20.27
C GLY A 3 -4.37 -3.11 19.70
N ILE A 4 -5.63 -2.83 19.42
CA ILE A 4 -6.59 -3.80 18.87
C ILE A 4 -7.05 -3.32 17.50
N TYR A 5 -6.67 -4.05 16.44
CA TYR A 5 -7.00 -3.73 15.07
C TYR A 5 -7.62 -4.95 14.37
N ARG A 6 -8.86 -4.80 13.91
CA ARG A 6 -9.66 -5.87 13.28
C ARG A 6 -9.86 -5.67 11.79
N SER A 7 -9.37 -4.56 11.25
CA SER A 7 -9.56 -4.19 9.85
C SER A 7 -8.45 -3.26 9.38
N ASN A 8 -8.21 -3.23 8.09
CA ASN A 8 -7.32 -2.27 7.46
C ASN A 8 -7.89 -0.85 7.43
N PRO A 9 -7.05 0.18 7.47
CA PRO A 9 -5.62 0.10 7.77
C PRO A 9 -5.35 -0.18 9.25
N LEU A 10 -4.17 -0.73 9.56
CA LEU A 10 -3.72 -0.97 10.93
C LEU A 10 -3.22 0.33 11.59
N PHE A 11 -3.07 0.31 12.90
CA PHE A 11 -2.46 1.35 13.74
C PHE A 11 -3.15 2.74 13.65
N VAL A 12 -4.41 2.75 13.26
CA VAL A 12 -5.26 3.94 13.38
C VAL A 12 -5.68 4.13 14.84
N ASP A 13 -5.65 5.38 15.33
CA ASP A 13 -5.91 5.74 16.73
C ASP A 13 -5.03 4.96 17.73
N PHE A 14 -3.75 4.78 17.36
CA PHE A 14 -2.78 4.06 18.17
C PHE A 14 -2.20 4.98 19.24
N PRO A 15 -2.21 4.58 20.52
CA PRO A 15 -1.52 5.31 21.56
C PRO A 15 -0.02 5.05 21.44
N SER A 16 0.72 5.91 20.74
CA SER A 16 2.16 5.74 20.58
C SER A 16 2.93 6.89 21.22
N PRO A 17 4.03 6.62 21.94
CA PRO A 17 4.93 7.66 22.43
C PRO A 17 5.67 8.38 21.30
N MET A 18 5.54 7.93 20.05
CA MET A 18 6.13 8.58 18.89
C MET A 18 5.38 9.82 18.42
N PHE A 19 4.15 10.04 18.86
CA PHE A 19 3.50 11.31 18.62
C PHE A 19 4.13 12.36 19.53
N GLU A 20 4.70 13.41 18.96
CA GLU A 20 5.21 14.57 19.69
C GLU A 20 4.10 15.30 20.46
N THR A 21 2.86 14.98 20.15
CA THR A 21 1.67 15.40 20.90
C THR A 21 1.11 14.17 21.62
N ASP A 22 0.82 14.27 22.89
CA ASP A 22 0.17 13.24 23.75
C ASP A 22 -1.20 12.76 23.24
N SER A 23 -1.49 12.94 21.98
CA SER A 23 -2.76 12.60 21.38
C SER A 23 -2.72 11.20 20.77
N ILE A 24 -3.80 10.48 20.93
CA ILE A 24 -4.12 9.30 20.16
C ILE A 24 -4.23 9.72 18.70
N GLY A 25 -3.40 9.17 17.85
CA GLY A 25 -3.39 9.47 16.44
C GLY A 25 -3.11 8.24 15.58
N THR A 26 -3.09 8.40 14.27
CA THR A 26 -2.67 7.34 13.37
C THR A 26 -1.15 7.19 13.46
N MET A 27 -0.67 5.97 13.75
CA MET A 27 0.72 5.62 13.54
C MET A 27 0.92 5.35 12.05
N TYR A 28 1.33 6.36 11.30
CA TYR A 28 1.62 6.21 9.89
C TYR A 28 2.87 5.38 9.71
N THR A 29 2.69 4.17 9.18
CA THR A 29 3.75 3.19 8.94
C THR A 29 3.70 2.72 7.50
N ALA A 30 4.86 2.51 6.92
CA ALA A 30 4.99 2.08 5.54
C ALA A 30 6.06 1.00 5.39
N ASP A 31 6.19 0.50 4.18
CA ASP A 31 7.31 -0.34 3.74
C ASP A 31 7.54 -1.57 4.65
N ALA A 32 6.47 -2.13 5.22
CA ALA A 32 6.59 -3.17 6.23
C ALA A 32 7.09 -4.49 5.65
N SER A 33 8.23 -4.97 6.15
CA SER A 33 8.69 -6.34 5.96
C SER A 33 8.12 -7.25 7.05
N ALA A 34 7.51 -8.35 6.62
CA ALA A 34 6.77 -9.25 7.48
C ALA A 34 7.49 -10.58 7.67
N HIS A 35 7.73 -10.97 8.93
CA HIS A 35 8.42 -12.20 9.27
C HIS A 35 7.72 -12.96 10.38
N VAL A 36 7.86 -14.28 10.36
CA VAL A 36 7.46 -15.16 11.47
C VAL A 36 8.72 -15.82 12.00
N TRP A 37 9.05 -15.56 13.25
CA TRP A 37 10.24 -16.12 13.88
C TRP A 37 9.94 -17.43 14.62
N SER A 38 10.94 -17.99 15.28
CA SER A 38 10.86 -19.28 15.96
C SER A 38 9.85 -19.35 17.11
N ASP A 39 9.42 -18.20 17.63
CA ASP A 39 8.37 -18.10 18.65
C ASP A 39 6.94 -18.21 18.06
N GLY A 40 6.83 -18.23 16.74
CA GLY A 40 5.56 -18.34 16.01
C GLY A 40 4.75 -17.06 15.92
N ARG A 41 5.28 -15.92 16.39
CA ARG A 41 4.65 -14.60 16.26
C ARG A 41 4.91 -14.01 14.87
N LEU A 42 3.97 -13.21 14.40
CA LEU A 42 4.14 -12.38 13.22
C LEU A 42 4.74 -11.03 13.65
N TYR A 43 5.80 -10.62 12.98
CA TYR A 43 6.50 -9.35 13.16
C TYR A 43 6.41 -8.50 11.90
N LEU A 44 6.23 -7.18 12.08
CA LEU A 44 6.31 -6.18 11.03
C LEU A 44 7.42 -5.19 11.38
N TYR A 45 8.43 -5.11 10.55
CA TYR A 45 9.47 -4.08 10.60
C TYR A 45 9.11 -3.01 9.59
N ALA A 46 8.90 -1.79 10.05
CA ALA A 46 8.31 -0.75 9.23
C ALA A 46 9.06 0.58 9.37
N SER A 47 9.08 1.33 8.28
CA SER A 47 9.40 2.75 8.31
C SER A 47 8.27 3.55 8.97
N HIS A 48 8.58 4.75 9.42
CA HIS A 48 7.62 5.61 10.10
C HIS A 48 7.47 6.95 9.39
N ASP A 49 6.29 7.18 8.83
CA ASP A 49 5.92 8.46 8.24
C ASP A 49 5.55 9.45 9.36
N ILE A 50 6.23 10.59 9.41
CA ILE A 50 6.14 11.56 10.51
C ILE A 50 5.26 12.75 10.11
N GLU A 51 4.23 13.02 10.89
CA GLU A 51 3.41 14.22 10.76
C GLU A 51 4.07 15.43 11.48
N PRO A 52 4.02 16.64 10.93
CA PRO A 52 3.53 17.08 9.62
C PRO A 52 4.61 17.02 8.54
N SER A 53 4.89 15.84 8.02
CA SER A 53 5.89 15.67 6.97
C SER A 53 5.44 16.25 5.63
N TRP A 54 6.39 16.80 4.88
CA TRP A 54 6.20 17.25 3.51
C TRP A 54 6.98 16.37 2.52
N GLY A 55 7.45 15.22 2.98
CA GLY A 55 8.20 14.23 2.19
C GLY A 55 8.84 13.17 3.06
N CYS A 56 9.44 12.18 2.40
CA CYS A 56 10.06 11.02 3.05
C CYS A 56 11.41 11.34 3.72
N ASP A 57 11.93 12.56 3.58
CA ASP A 57 13.21 12.99 4.16
C ASP A 57 13.22 13.02 5.69
N ARG A 58 12.06 13.09 6.31
CA ARG A 58 11.91 13.12 7.77
C ARG A 58 11.66 11.77 8.42
N MET A 59 11.57 10.71 7.66
CA MET A 59 11.50 9.35 8.19
C MET A 59 12.84 9.01 8.85
N ASP A 60 12.93 9.19 10.17
CA ASP A 60 14.20 9.16 10.90
C ASP A 60 14.39 7.89 11.77
N ARG A 61 13.40 6.98 11.78
CA ARG A 61 13.39 5.82 12.68
C ARG A 61 12.58 4.64 12.16
N TYR A 62 12.84 3.48 12.75
CA TYR A 62 12.09 2.25 12.51
C TYR A 62 11.42 1.75 13.78
N HIS A 63 10.23 1.19 13.60
CA HIS A 63 9.50 0.45 14.62
C HIS A 63 9.35 -1.00 14.26
N VAL A 64 9.14 -1.84 15.27
CA VAL A 64 8.69 -3.21 15.09
C VAL A 64 7.39 -3.44 15.85
N PHE A 65 6.45 -4.05 15.17
CA PHE A 65 5.17 -4.47 15.70
C PHE A 65 5.09 -5.99 15.68
N SER A 66 4.38 -6.59 16.64
CA SER A 66 4.15 -8.03 16.59
C SER A 66 2.76 -8.41 17.06
N THR A 67 2.33 -9.61 16.64
CA THR A 67 1.02 -10.16 16.99
C THR A 67 1.03 -11.68 17.04
N ASP A 68 0.16 -12.23 17.90
CA ASP A 68 -0.13 -13.68 17.94
C ASP A 68 -1.41 -14.04 17.18
N ASP A 69 -2.26 -13.09 16.83
CA ASP A 69 -3.60 -13.35 16.29
C ASP A 69 -4.04 -12.39 15.18
N MET A 70 -3.18 -11.44 14.80
CA MET A 70 -3.46 -10.38 13.82
C MET A 70 -4.61 -9.43 14.23
N VAL A 71 -4.98 -9.44 15.49
CA VAL A 71 -5.97 -8.55 16.09
C VAL A 71 -5.36 -7.71 17.20
N HIS A 72 -4.64 -8.37 18.11
CA HIS A 72 -3.92 -7.72 19.20
C HIS A 72 -2.46 -7.50 18.77
N TRP A 73 -2.06 -6.24 18.70
CA TRP A 73 -0.73 -5.85 18.27
C TRP A 73 0.05 -5.20 19.39
N THR A 74 1.30 -5.57 19.49
CA THR A 74 2.27 -4.94 20.39
C THR A 74 3.22 -4.08 19.58
N ASP A 75 3.27 -2.78 19.85
CA ASP A 75 4.34 -1.90 19.42
C ASP A 75 5.48 -2.01 20.43
N HIS A 76 6.64 -2.50 19.97
CA HIS A 76 7.85 -2.63 20.76
C HIS A 76 8.67 -1.34 20.83
N GLY A 77 8.20 -0.29 20.14
CA GLY A 77 8.85 0.99 20.10
C GLY A 77 9.91 1.11 19.00
N GLU A 78 10.68 2.18 19.09
CA GLU A 78 11.79 2.45 18.19
C GLU A 78 12.91 1.42 18.38
N ILE A 79 13.39 0.87 17.27
CA ILE A 79 14.46 -0.12 17.24
C ILE A 79 15.78 0.40 16.68
N LEU A 80 15.72 1.46 15.87
CA LEU A 80 16.87 2.12 15.27
C LEU A 80 16.44 3.51 14.75
N ASN A 81 17.34 4.49 14.84
CA ASN A 81 17.13 5.81 14.25
C ASN A 81 18.37 6.34 13.51
N SER A 82 18.20 7.37 12.72
CA SER A 82 19.26 7.94 11.88
C SER A 82 20.39 8.58 12.68
N ASP A 83 20.11 9.14 13.87
CA ASP A 83 21.13 9.72 14.75
C ASP A 83 22.02 8.63 15.37
N ASP A 84 21.45 7.49 15.74
CA ASP A 84 22.19 6.33 16.19
C ASP A 84 23.10 5.80 15.09
N VAL A 85 22.59 5.67 13.86
CA VAL A 85 23.40 5.24 12.71
C VAL A 85 24.57 6.20 12.50
N LYS A 86 24.33 7.49 12.51
CA LYS A 86 25.36 8.50 12.33
C LYS A 86 26.39 8.47 13.47
N ARG A 87 25.94 8.32 14.70
CA ARG A 87 26.83 8.24 15.87
C ARG A 87 27.75 7.02 15.82
N GLU A 88 27.20 5.84 15.52
CA GLU A 88 27.94 4.57 15.55
C GLU A 88 28.87 4.42 14.33
N LEU A 89 28.40 4.83 13.14
CA LEU A 89 29.16 4.65 11.90
C LEU A 89 29.96 5.88 11.49
N GLY A 90 29.68 7.06 12.09
CA GLY A 90 30.36 8.31 11.78
C GLY A 90 30.03 8.90 10.42
N TRP A 91 28.99 8.41 9.74
CA TRP A 91 28.56 8.85 8.43
C TRP A 91 27.03 8.84 8.30
N GLY A 92 26.54 9.47 7.25
CA GLY A 92 25.13 9.52 6.90
C GLY A 92 24.47 10.88 7.13
N ILE A 93 23.37 11.06 6.47
CA ILE A 93 22.51 12.24 6.54
C ILE A 93 21.34 11.88 7.47
N PRO A 94 20.96 12.73 8.43
CA PRO A 94 19.80 12.47 9.29
C PRO A 94 18.51 12.35 8.48
N GLY A 95 17.59 11.50 8.94
CA GLY A 95 16.37 11.16 8.22
C GLY A 95 16.57 10.08 7.17
N TRP A 96 15.64 9.94 6.22
CA TRP A 96 15.72 9.03 5.07
C TRP A 96 15.77 7.55 5.44
N MET A 97 15.25 7.17 6.62
CA MET A 97 15.16 5.79 7.08
C MET A 97 13.98 5.11 6.39
N TRP A 98 14.20 4.73 5.11
CA TRP A 98 13.19 4.16 4.24
C TRP A 98 13.07 2.64 4.41
N ALA A 99 12.43 1.99 3.46
CA ALA A 99 12.06 0.58 3.47
C ALA A 99 13.11 -0.38 4.07
N PRO A 100 12.86 -0.96 5.25
CA PRO A 100 13.79 -1.88 5.91
C PRO A 100 13.44 -3.33 5.62
N ASP A 101 14.39 -4.23 5.91
CA ASP A 101 14.13 -5.65 6.09
C ASP A 101 14.90 -6.23 7.25
N CYS A 102 14.43 -7.36 7.78
CA CYS A 102 15.09 -8.10 8.86
C CYS A 102 15.24 -9.57 8.49
N ALA A 103 16.43 -10.11 8.66
CA ALA A 103 16.69 -11.53 8.43
C ALA A 103 17.38 -12.16 9.64
N TYR A 104 17.06 -13.43 9.92
CA TYR A 104 17.63 -14.17 11.05
C TYR A 104 18.65 -15.17 10.56
N ASN A 105 19.88 -15.09 11.11
CA ASN A 105 20.92 -16.06 10.88
C ASN A 105 20.95 -17.09 12.03
N PRO A 106 20.54 -18.34 11.79
CA PRO A 106 20.54 -19.36 12.84
C PRO A 106 21.94 -19.82 13.27
N ALA A 107 22.96 -19.61 12.42
CA ALA A 107 24.32 -20.06 12.71
C ALA A 107 24.94 -19.29 13.88
N ASP A 108 24.62 -18.02 14.02
CA ASP A 108 25.11 -17.16 15.12
C ASP A 108 23.99 -16.61 16.01
N SER A 109 22.72 -17.01 15.75
CA SER A 109 21.53 -16.55 16.47
C SER A 109 21.40 -15.03 16.46
N THR A 110 21.60 -14.42 15.30
CA THR A 110 21.58 -12.95 15.13
C THR A 110 20.52 -12.51 14.13
N TYR A 111 19.82 -11.47 14.49
CA TYR A 111 18.95 -10.72 13.56
C TYR A 111 19.79 -9.65 12.87
N TYR A 112 19.75 -9.64 11.56
CA TYR A 112 20.37 -8.64 10.68
C TYR A 112 19.28 -7.74 10.13
N PHE A 113 19.38 -6.46 10.41
CA PHE A 113 18.44 -5.45 9.99
C PHE A 113 19.07 -4.61 8.89
N TYR A 114 18.50 -4.65 7.70
CA TYR A 114 18.98 -3.97 6.50
C TYR A 114 18.11 -2.75 6.22
N PHE A 115 18.74 -1.64 5.87
CA PHE A 115 18.02 -0.40 5.60
C PHE A 115 18.77 0.46 4.58
N PRO A 116 18.06 1.22 3.72
CA PRO A 116 18.70 2.20 2.86
C PRO A 116 19.15 3.37 3.71
N HIS A 117 20.37 3.84 3.49
CA HIS A 117 20.92 4.98 4.22
C HIS A 117 21.69 5.91 3.29
N PRO A 118 21.37 7.23 3.26
CA PRO A 118 22.11 8.19 2.46
C PRO A 118 23.46 8.47 3.11
N ALA A 119 24.54 7.97 2.52
CA ALA A 119 25.89 8.15 3.02
C ALA A 119 26.33 9.61 2.86
N GLN A 120 26.04 10.22 1.71
CA GLN A 120 26.34 11.62 1.44
C GLN A 120 25.38 12.22 0.40
N ALA A 121 25.23 13.55 0.44
CA ALA A 121 24.54 14.27 -0.63
C ALA A 121 25.51 14.58 -1.78
N TYR A 122 25.00 14.48 -3.02
CA TYR A 122 25.77 14.92 -4.17
C TYR A 122 25.66 16.44 -4.37
N PRO A 123 26.73 17.12 -4.84
CA PRO A 123 26.68 18.56 -5.12
C PRO A 123 25.65 18.97 -6.17
N TRP A 124 25.25 18.05 -7.03
CA TRP A 124 24.24 18.26 -8.09
C TRP A 124 22.83 17.84 -7.71
N GLY A 125 22.60 17.49 -6.43
CA GLY A 125 21.34 16.95 -5.90
C GLY A 125 21.30 15.43 -5.88
N GLY A 126 20.42 14.88 -5.02
CA GLY A 126 20.35 13.46 -4.75
C GLY A 126 21.38 12.98 -3.71
N HIS A 127 21.40 11.67 -3.48
CA HIS A 127 22.21 11.06 -2.43
C HIS A 127 22.94 9.82 -2.94
N GLU A 128 24.11 9.55 -2.38
CA GLU A 128 24.74 8.24 -2.47
C GLU A 128 24.09 7.32 -1.44
N TRP A 129 23.40 6.30 -1.91
CA TRP A 129 22.74 5.32 -1.06
C TRP A 129 23.68 4.16 -0.72
N ARG A 130 23.58 3.68 0.50
CA ARG A 130 24.21 2.46 0.98
C ARG A 130 23.15 1.57 1.64
N VAL A 131 23.36 0.27 1.59
CA VAL A 131 22.58 -0.66 2.40
C VAL A 131 23.24 -0.77 3.77
N GLY A 132 22.69 -0.05 4.75
CA GLY A 132 23.13 -0.13 6.13
C GLY A 132 22.76 -1.47 6.76
N VAL A 133 23.55 -1.91 7.73
CA VAL A 133 23.30 -3.13 8.50
C VAL A 133 23.40 -2.81 9.98
N ALA A 134 22.38 -3.22 10.73
CA ALA A 134 22.41 -3.27 12.19
C ALA A 134 22.11 -4.71 12.67
N THR A 135 22.65 -5.08 13.82
CA THR A 135 22.46 -6.43 14.35
C THR A 135 21.92 -6.43 15.77
N SER A 136 21.15 -7.47 16.11
CA SER A 136 20.65 -7.71 17.46
C SER A 136 20.50 -9.21 17.74
N LYS A 137 20.51 -9.57 19.03
CA LYS A 137 20.13 -10.92 19.50
C LYS A 137 18.63 -11.01 19.83
N SER A 138 17.91 -9.93 19.69
CA SER A 138 16.47 -9.84 19.92
C SER A 138 15.75 -9.33 18.66
N PRO A 139 14.59 -9.89 18.29
CA PRO A 139 13.82 -9.39 17.13
C PRO A 139 13.15 -8.04 17.39
N VAL A 140 13.08 -7.58 18.64
CA VAL A 140 12.27 -6.43 19.04
C VAL A 140 13.08 -5.23 19.56
N GLY A 141 14.40 -5.23 19.38
CA GLY A 141 15.21 -4.09 19.81
C GLY A 141 16.67 -4.45 20.07
N GLY A 142 17.45 -3.44 20.51
CA GLY A 142 18.88 -3.60 20.75
C GLY A 142 19.70 -3.70 19.47
N PHE A 143 19.15 -3.26 18.34
CA PHE A 143 19.86 -3.20 17.07
C PHE A 143 21.00 -2.18 17.14
N LYS A 144 22.20 -2.62 16.78
CA LYS A 144 23.40 -1.78 16.73
C LYS A 144 23.90 -1.72 15.30
N PRO A 145 24.04 -0.52 14.71
CA PRO A 145 24.67 -0.36 13.41
C PRO A 145 26.09 -0.92 13.41
N ILE A 146 26.42 -1.73 12.41
CA ILE A 146 27.75 -2.36 12.29
C ILE A 146 28.48 -1.99 11.01
N GLY A 147 27.81 -1.38 10.04
CA GLY A 147 28.38 -1.01 8.76
C GLY A 147 27.32 -1.01 7.65
N TYR A 148 27.75 -1.38 6.47
CA TYR A 148 26.90 -1.54 5.29
C TYR A 148 27.33 -2.76 4.47
N VAL A 149 26.46 -3.23 3.57
CA VAL A 149 26.80 -4.31 2.65
C VAL A 149 27.74 -3.78 1.58
N GLU A 150 28.99 -4.25 1.60
CA GLU A 150 30.00 -3.83 0.63
C GLU A 150 29.69 -4.34 -0.78
N GLY A 151 29.95 -3.50 -1.80
CA GLY A 151 29.79 -3.87 -3.20
C GLY A 151 28.35 -3.65 -3.73
N THR A 152 27.41 -3.18 -2.91
CA THR A 152 26.08 -2.80 -3.40
C THR A 152 26.14 -1.49 -4.18
N PRO A 153 25.43 -1.36 -5.32
CA PRO A 153 25.27 -0.07 -6.00
C PRO A 153 24.43 0.89 -5.19
N SER A 154 24.44 2.19 -5.58
CA SER A 154 23.64 3.23 -4.95
C SER A 154 22.16 3.06 -5.30
N LEU A 155 21.49 2.13 -4.64
CA LEU A 155 20.07 1.79 -4.74
C LEU A 155 19.47 1.67 -3.32
N ILE A 156 18.13 1.57 -3.26
CA ILE A 156 17.35 1.52 -2.02
C ILE A 156 16.61 0.18 -1.89
N ASP A 157 15.76 0.07 -0.88
CA ASP A 157 14.82 -1.02 -0.62
C ASP A 157 15.50 -2.41 -0.56
N PRO A 158 16.44 -2.61 0.38
CA PRO A 158 17.03 -3.92 0.56
C PRO A 158 16.02 -4.91 1.14
N THR A 159 16.01 -6.13 0.58
CA THR A 159 15.37 -7.29 1.20
C THR A 159 16.32 -8.49 1.17
N VAL A 160 16.27 -9.32 2.21
CA VAL A 160 17.11 -10.51 2.32
C VAL A 160 16.25 -11.76 2.43
N PHE A 161 16.29 -12.58 1.39
CA PHE A 161 15.66 -13.89 1.37
C PHE A 161 16.69 -14.96 1.76
N VAL A 162 16.33 -15.79 2.74
CA VAL A 162 17.14 -16.95 3.15
C VAL A 162 16.49 -18.21 2.61
N ASP A 163 17.18 -18.94 1.73
CA ASP A 163 16.67 -20.17 1.13
C ASP A 163 16.74 -21.37 2.09
N ASP A 164 16.08 -22.46 1.75
CA ASP A 164 15.96 -23.68 2.58
C ASP A 164 17.34 -24.30 2.90
N ASP A 165 18.36 -24.04 2.09
CA ASP A 165 19.75 -24.50 2.32
C ASP A 165 20.58 -23.53 3.20
N GLY A 166 19.94 -22.49 3.72
CA GLY A 166 20.56 -21.45 4.53
C GLY A 166 21.38 -20.42 3.72
N GLN A 167 21.25 -20.39 2.39
CA GLN A 167 21.89 -19.38 1.57
C GLN A 167 21.09 -18.08 1.61
N PRO A 168 21.67 -16.97 2.11
CA PRO A 168 21.03 -15.65 2.03
C PRO A 168 21.26 -15.00 0.66
N TYR A 169 20.23 -14.34 0.16
CA TYR A 169 20.23 -13.54 -1.07
C TYR A 169 19.74 -12.15 -0.75
N ILE A 170 20.43 -11.13 -1.23
CA ILE A 170 20.02 -9.74 -1.11
C ILE A 170 19.49 -9.24 -2.45
N TYR A 171 18.37 -8.51 -2.38
CA TYR A 171 17.77 -7.80 -3.51
C TYR A 171 17.65 -6.33 -3.13
N ILE A 172 17.95 -5.45 -4.09
CA ILE A 172 17.83 -4.00 -3.95
C ILE A 172 17.31 -3.41 -5.25
N GLY A 173 16.60 -2.29 -5.17
CA GLY A 173 16.13 -1.62 -6.38
C GLY A 173 15.31 -0.38 -6.05
N GLY A 174 15.30 0.58 -6.99
CA GLY A 174 14.67 1.89 -6.81
C GLY A 174 15.68 3.02 -6.70
N GLY A 175 15.18 4.25 -6.63
CA GLY A 175 16.00 5.44 -6.40
C GLY A 175 16.90 5.89 -7.55
N GLY A 176 16.81 5.31 -8.75
CA GLY A 176 17.71 5.76 -9.83
C GLY A 176 17.66 4.98 -11.14
N GLY A 177 16.63 4.16 -11.37
CA GLY A 177 16.45 3.48 -12.65
C GLY A 177 17.39 2.29 -12.90
N GLY A 178 18.12 1.82 -11.90
CA GLY A 178 19.00 0.64 -12.00
C GLY A 178 18.25 -0.69 -12.12
N GLY A 179 16.93 -0.68 -11.97
CA GLY A 179 16.09 -1.88 -11.86
C GLY A 179 16.36 -2.64 -10.57
N CYS A 180 15.78 -3.84 -10.44
CA CYS A 180 16.09 -4.75 -9.35
C CYS A 180 17.46 -5.40 -9.58
N GLN A 181 18.33 -5.38 -8.59
CA GLN A 181 19.60 -6.10 -8.61
C GLN A 181 19.67 -7.05 -7.41
N ALA A 182 20.32 -8.18 -7.59
CA ALA A 182 20.47 -9.19 -6.56
C ALA A 182 21.81 -9.89 -6.60
N ALA A 183 22.21 -10.41 -5.43
CA ALA A 183 23.39 -11.26 -5.28
C ALA A 183 23.20 -12.24 -4.11
N LYS A 184 24.06 -13.23 -4.01
CA LYS A 184 24.24 -13.98 -2.77
C LYS A 184 24.99 -13.12 -1.75
N LEU A 185 24.64 -13.30 -0.47
CA LEU A 185 25.49 -12.91 0.63
C LEU A 185 26.38 -14.11 1.03
N CYS A 186 27.57 -13.82 1.58
CA CYS A 186 28.41 -14.86 2.16
C CYS A 186 27.70 -15.53 3.34
N LYS A 187 27.73 -16.87 3.40
CA LYS A 187 27.05 -17.61 4.48
C LYS A 187 27.63 -17.31 5.88
N ASP A 188 28.90 -16.98 5.93
CA ASP A 188 29.65 -16.67 7.14
C ASP A 188 29.69 -15.19 7.50
N ASP A 189 29.28 -14.31 6.57
CA ASP A 189 29.28 -12.86 6.75
C ASP A 189 28.17 -12.20 5.93
N TRP A 190 27.06 -11.91 6.55
CA TRP A 190 25.88 -11.34 5.92
C TRP A 190 25.99 -9.84 5.62
N THR A 191 27.18 -9.26 5.80
CA THR A 191 27.50 -7.90 5.37
C THR A 191 28.31 -7.88 4.06
N ARG A 192 28.58 -9.04 3.47
CA ARG A 192 29.44 -9.18 2.30
C ARG A 192 28.79 -10.00 1.20
N LEU A 193 28.93 -9.53 -0.05
CA LEU A 193 28.46 -10.25 -1.23
C LEU A 193 29.34 -11.45 -1.52
N ASP A 194 28.71 -12.56 -1.89
CA ASP A 194 29.35 -13.71 -2.53
C ASP A 194 29.20 -13.58 -4.08
N GLY A 195 30.04 -12.74 -4.68
CA GLY A 195 30.01 -12.37 -6.07
C GLY A 195 29.47 -10.96 -6.31
N GLU A 196 29.15 -10.67 -7.57
CA GLU A 196 28.70 -9.35 -8.01
C GLU A 196 27.16 -9.27 -8.04
N MET A 197 26.63 -8.07 -7.78
CA MET A 197 25.21 -7.78 -8.01
C MET A 197 24.87 -7.90 -9.49
N LYS A 198 23.75 -8.54 -9.77
CA LYS A 198 23.24 -8.73 -11.14
C LYS A 198 21.84 -8.16 -11.26
N ARG A 199 21.56 -7.52 -12.38
CA ARG A 199 20.21 -7.07 -12.68
C ARG A 199 19.28 -8.27 -12.87
N MET A 200 18.12 -8.23 -12.26
CA MET A 200 17.08 -9.25 -12.42
C MET A 200 16.37 -9.05 -13.76
N GLU A 201 16.42 -10.09 -14.61
CA GLU A 201 15.79 -10.08 -15.92
C GLU A 201 14.37 -10.62 -15.86
N GLY A 202 13.49 -10.11 -16.73
CA GLY A 202 12.12 -10.59 -16.90
C GLY A 202 11.10 -9.93 -15.98
N LEU A 203 11.50 -8.92 -15.19
CA LEU A 203 10.58 -8.06 -14.46
C LEU A 203 9.99 -7.00 -15.39
N VAL A 204 8.68 -6.81 -15.35
CA VAL A 204 7.97 -5.82 -16.16
C VAL A 204 7.67 -4.60 -15.31
N ASP A 205 8.06 -3.43 -15.82
CA ASP A 205 7.73 -2.13 -15.23
C ASP A 205 8.18 -1.96 -13.77
N PHE A 206 9.35 -2.51 -13.42
CA PHE A 206 9.91 -2.43 -12.08
C PHE A 206 10.20 -0.98 -11.68
N HIS A 207 9.61 -0.56 -10.57
CA HIS A 207 9.90 0.72 -9.92
C HIS A 207 10.86 0.54 -8.73
N GLU A 208 10.40 -0.15 -7.69
CA GLU A 208 11.11 -0.37 -6.42
C GLU A 208 10.46 -1.52 -5.62
N ALA A 209 10.77 -1.65 -4.31
CA ALA A 209 10.04 -2.51 -3.39
C ALA A 209 10.15 -4.01 -3.67
N ALA A 210 11.35 -4.50 -3.99
CA ALA A 210 11.55 -5.93 -4.21
C ALA A 210 11.32 -6.72 -2.91
N TRP A 211 10.56 -7.82 -3.00
CA TRP A 211 10.40 -8.81 -1.94
C TRP A 211 10.42 -10.21 -2.53
N VAL A 212 11.12 -11.15 -1.89
CA VAL A 212 11.19 -12.53 -2.37
C VAL A 212 10.70 -13.52 -1.31
N HIS A 213 9.90 -14.47 -1.75
CA HIS A 213 9.48 -15.61 -0.94
C HIS A 213 9.40 -16.88 -1.78
N LYS A 214 9.25 -18.02 -1.12
CA LYS A 214 9.16 -19.34 -1.78
C LYS A 214 7.80 -19.98 -1.50
N TYR A 215 7.15 -20.50 -2.54
CA TYR A 215 5.90 -21.25 -2.43
C TYR A 215 5.92 -22.45 -3.36
N ASN A 216 5.65 -23.65 -2.83
CA ASN A 216 5.65 -24.92 -3.57
C ASN A 216 6.92 -25.14 -4.43
N GLY A 217 8.09 -24.81 -3.86
CA GLY A 217 9.38 -25.01 -4.51
C GLY A 217 9.74 -23.99 -5.60
N ARG A 218 8.88 -22.98 -5.85
CA ARG A 218 9.14 -21.87 -6.78
C ARG A 218 9.38 -20.57 -6.02
N TYR A 219 10.15 -19.69 -6.61
CA TYR A 219 10.43 -18.36 -6.09
C TYR A 219 9.49 -17.34 -6.70
N TYR A 220 9.05 -16.42 -5.86
CA TYR A 220 8.15 -15.31 -6.21
C TYR A 220 8.85 -14.01 -5.82
N LEU A 221 9.04 -13.13 -6.77
CA LEU A 221 9.52 -11.78 -6.54
C LEU A 221 8.36 -10.81 -6.76
N THR A 222 8.03 -10.01 -5.75
CA THR A 222 7.03 -8.95 -5.86
C THR A 222 7.72 -7.59 -5.89
N HIS A 223 7.09 -6.61 -6.52
CA HIS A 223 7.64 -5.27 -6.65
C HIS A 223 6.55 -4.24 -6.97
N SER A 224 6.85 -2.97 -6.74
CA SER A 224 6.06 -1.84 -7.20
C SER A 224 6.28 -1.59 -8.69
N ASP A 225 5.23 -1.17 -9.41
CA ASP A 225 5.30 -0.74 -10.80
C ASP A 225 5.23 0.80 -10.94
N ASN A 226 5.22 1.30 -12.18
CA ASN A 226 5.08 2.73 -12.50
C ASN A 226 3.69 3.04 -13.04
N HIS A 227 2.63 2.70 -12.29
CA HIS A 227 1.27 2.73 -12.82
C HIS A 227 0.74 4.14 -13.15
N GLY A 228 1.10 5.19 -12.41
CA GLY A 228 0.74 6.57 -12.74
C GLY A 228 -0.06 7.31 -11.66
N SER A 229 -1.06 8.12 -12.08
CA SER A 229 -1.64 9.20 -11.25
C SER A 229 -2.36 8.78 -9.98
N ASP A 230 -2.86 7.56 -9.89
CA ASP A 230 -3.60 7.06 -8.72
C ASP A 230 -2.72 6.20 -7.80
N GLY A 231 -1.42 6.24 -8.01
CA GLY A 231 -0.41 5.46 -7.32
C GLY A 231 0.03 4.21 -8.08
N ASN A 232 1.13 3.63 -7.63
CA ASN A 232 1.66 2.41 -8.21
C ASN A 232 0.89 1.17 -7.74
N GLN A 233 1.06 0.06 -8.45
CA GLN A 233 0.48 -1.25 -8.15
C GLN A 233 1.57 -2.22 -7.74
N MET A 234 1.21 -3.30 -7.02
CA MET A 234 2.14 -4.39 -6.75
C MET A 234 2.00 -5.48 -7.79
N ARG A 235 3.10 -5.78 -8.48
CA ARG A 235 3.24 -6.89 -9.44
C ARG A 235 4.02 -8.03 -8.83
N TYR A 236 3.97 -9.20 -9.48
CA TYR A 236 4.81 -10.32 -9.11
C TYR A 236 5.35 -11.05 -10.33
N ALA A 237 6.50 -11.69 -10.14
CA ALA A 237 7.12 -12.56 -11.10
C ALA A 237 7.52 -13.88 -10.43
N VAL A 238 7.64 -14.94 -11.21
CA VAL A 238 8.01 -16.28 -10.73
C VAL A 238 9.27 -16.79 -11.40
N SER A 239 10.04 -17.62 -10.68
CA SER A 239 11.24 -18.28 -11.20
C SER A 239 11.46 -19.64 -10.53
N ASP A 240 12.24 -20.50 -11.16
CA ASP A 240 12.75 -21.75 -10.58
C ASP A 240 14.10 -21.55 -9.86
N SER A 241 14.64 -20.32 -9.87
CA SER A 241 15.89 -19.94 -9.21
C SER A 241 15.72 -18.60 -8.48
N PRO A 242 16.33 -18.40 -7.29
CA PRO A 242 16.24 -17.14 -6.55
C PRO A 242 16.85 -15.94 -7.31
N LEU A 243 17.76 -16.16 -8.23
CA LEU A 243 18.36 -15.10 -9.05
C LEU A 243 17.78 -15.01 -10.47
N GLY A 244 16.62 -15.61 -10.71
CA GLY A 244 15.95 -15.59 -12.01
C GLY A 244 16.49 -16.61 -13.02
N PRO A 245 16.18 -16.49 -14.33
CA PRO A 245 15.35 -15.42 -14.89
C PRO A 245 13.91 -15.45 -14.38
N TRP A 246 13.28 -14.28 -14.30
CA TRP A 246 11.93 -14.09 -13.80
C TRP A 246 10.90 -14.06 -14.93
N LYS A 247 9.71 -14.56 -14.67
CA LYS A 247 8.56 -14.46 -15.55
C LYS A 247 7.49 -13.61 -14.88
N ASP A 248 7.20 -12.44 -15.45
CA ASP A 248 6.12 -11.57 -14.96
C ASP A 248 4.77 -12.28 -15.04
N MET A 249 4.00 -12.14 -13.99
CA MET A 249 2.67 -12.74 -13.83
C MET A 249 1.56 -11.69 -13.69
N GLY A 250 1.91 -10.41 -13.66
CA GLY A 250 0.96 -9.30 -13.58
C GLY A 250 0.74 -8.75 -12.18
N VAL A 251 -0.34 -7.98 -12.05
CA VAL A 251 -0.70 -7.26 -10.81
C VAL A 251 -1.38 -8.21 -9.84
N TYR A 252 -1.03 -8.11 -8.54
CA TYR A 252 -1.72 -8.81 -7.47
C TYR A 252 -2.32 -7.89 -6.40
N ILE A 253 -1.88 -6.62 -6.33
CA ILE A 253 -2.52 -5.56 -5.52
C ILE A 253 -2.69 -4.33 -6.41
N TYR A 254 -3.92 -3.83 -6.53
CA TYR A 254 -4.21 -2.59 -7.23
C TYR A 254 -3.78 -1.36 -6.44
N ALA A 255 -3.69 -0.22 -7.11
CA ALA A 255 -3.25 1.05 -6.55
C ALA A 255 -3.97 1.39 -5.24
N THR A 256 -3.20 1.85 -4.27
CA THR A 256 -3.65 2.21 -2.92
C THR A 256 -3.43 3.68 -2.59
N GLY A 257 -3.32 4.51 -3.64
CA GLY A 257 -3.07 5.94 -3.52
C GLY A 257 -1.60 6.30 -3.24
N CYS A 258 -0.68 5.35 -3.34
CA CYS A 258 0.74 5.55 -3.09
C CYS A 258 1.56 5.45 -4.38
N GLY A 259 2.35 6.47 -4.70
CA GLY A 259 3.38 6.42 -5.74
C GLY A 259 4.56 5.54 -5.34
N THR A 260 4.68 5.22 -4.06
CA THR A 260 5.76 4.43 -3.46
C THR A 260 5.22 3.19 -2.76
N ILE A 261 4.23 2.48 -3.35
CA ILE A 261 3.68 1.28 -2.72
C ILE A 261 4.77 0.22 -2.51
N HIS A 262 4.82 -0.33 -1.31
CA HIS A 262 5.76 -1.36 -0.91
C HIS A 262 5.03 -2.43 -0.11
N GLY A 263 5.47 -3.69 -0.20
CA GLY A 263 4.84 -4.77 0.53
C GLY A 263 5.68 -6.03 0.61
N SER A 264 5.24 -6.93 1.46
CA SER A 264 5.83 -8.23 1.70
C SER A 264 4.77 -9.33 1.68
N ILE A 265 5.18 -10.57 1.48
CA ILE A 265 4.31 -11.74 1.55
C ILE A 265 4.86 -12.69 2.60
N VAL A 266 4.00 -13.12 3.50
CA VAL A 266 4.38 -13.98 4.63
C VAL A 266 3.38 -15.11 4.84
N GLN A 267 3.89 -16.29 5.22
CA GLN A 267 3.05 -17.38 5.71
C GLN A 267 2.90 -17.27 7.23
N TYR A 268 1.66 -17.23 7.71
CA TYR A 268 1.36 -17.20 9.15
C TYR A 268 0.17 -18.12 9.45
N LYS A 269 0.32 -19.01 10.43
CA LYS A 269 -0.70 -20.00 10.84
C LYS A 269 -1.34 -20.73 9.67
N ASN A 270 -0.53 -21.29 8.78
CA ASN A 270 -0.96 -22.05 7.59
C ASN A 270 -1.74 -21.24 6.53
N LYS A 271 -1.73 -19.92 6.60
CA LYS A 271 -2.29 -19.02 5.58
C LYS A 271 -1.21 -18.09 5.08
N TRP A 272 -1.42 -17.58 3.87
CA TRP A 272 -0.55 -16.56 3.29
C TRP A 272 -1.21 -15.18 3.40
N TYR A 273 -0.40 -14.18 3.61
CA TYR A 273 -0.83 -12.80 3.74
C TYR A 273 0.04 -11.88 2.91
N ALA A 274 -0.59 -10.93 2.26
CA ALA A 274 0.06 -9.78 1.66
C ALA A 274 0.02 -8.63 2.67
N VAL A 275 1.18 -8.11 3.00
CA VAL A 275 1.35 -6.88 3.78
C VAL A 275 1.72 -5.78 2.80
N TYR A 276 1.08 -4.66 2.87
CA TYR A 276 1.29 -3.51 1.99
C TYR A 276 0.89 -2.24 2.71
N HIS A 277 1.06 -1.07 2.07
CA HIS A 277 0.55 0.15 2.67
C HIS A 277 -0.39 0.91 1.73
N SER A 278 -1.11 1.88 2.28
CA SER A 278 -2.12 2.67 1.59
C SER A 278 -2.07 4.12 2.07
N ALA A 279 -2.14 5.07 1.14
CA ALA A 279 -2.32 6.48 1.44
C ALA A 279 -3.80 6.92 1.40
N LEU A 280 -4.73 6.00 1.11
CA LEU A 280 -6.15 6.32 0.93
C LEU A 280 -6.83 6.90 2.18
N ARG A 281 -6.27 6.67 3.39
CA ARG A 281 -6.77 7.26 4.63
C ARG A 281 -6.36 8.72 4.80
N SER A 282 -5.09 9.03 4.55
CA SER A 282 -4.54 10.38 4.69
C SER A 282 -4.79 11.25 3.46
N ASP A 283 -4.96 10.61 2.29
CA ASP A 283 -4.92 11.21 0.97
C ASP A 283 -3.60 11.98 0.72
N ARG A 284 -2.51 11.48 1.32
CA ARG A 284 -1.16 12.01 1.23
C ARG A 284 -0.17 10.86 1.06
N ASP A 285 0.58 10.90 -0.03
CA ASP A 285 1.52 9.84 -0.40
C ASP A 285 2.63 9.62 0.65
N GLU A 286 2.95 10.64 1.42
CA GLU A 286 3.94 10.61 2.49
C GLU A 286 3.36 10.32 3.89
N LEU A 287 2.07 9.98 4.01
CA LEU A 287 1.43 9.55 5.26
C LEU A 287 0.67 8.23 5.02
N ARG A 288 1.41 7.15 5.00
CA ARG A 288 0.96 5.82 4.62
C ARG A 288 0.53 5.00 5.82
N SER A 289 -0.36 4.06 5.62
CA SER A 289 -0.86 3.15 6.67
C SER A 289 -0.73 1.70 6.25
N VAL A 290 -0.15 0.86 7.10
CA VAL A 290 0.01 -0.58 6.85
C VAL A 290 -1.35 -1.27 6.77
N CYS A 291 -1.45 -2.18 5.80
CA CYS A 291 -2.59 -3.05 5.56
C CYS A 291 -2.12 -4.51 5.47
N ILE A 292 -2.96 -5.44 5.89
CA ILE A 292 -2.74 -6.89 5.76
C ILE A 292 -4.01 -7.54 5.23
N ASP A 293 -3.91 -8.29 4.14
CA ASP A 293 -5.00 -9.10 3.60
C ASP A 293 -4.56 -10.53 3.33
N GLU A 294 -5.50 -11.48 3.43
CA GLU A 294 -5.24 -12.88 3.08
C GLU A 294 -4.90 -12.99 1.60
N LEU A 295 -3.77 -13.62 1.30
CA LEU A 295 -3.30 -13.92 -0.05
C LEU A 295 -3.60 -15.38 -0.37
N LYS A 296 -4.07 -15.65 -1.58
CA LYS A 296 -4.41 -17.00 -2.04
C LYS A 296 -3.68 -17.33 -3.33
N TYR A 297 -3.24 -18.57 -3.41
CA TYR A 297 -2.71 -19.14 -4.63
C TYR A 297 -3.77 -19.97 -5.35
N ASN A 298 -3.76 -19.92 -6.67
CA ASN A 298 -4.48 -20.87 -7.50
C ASN A 298 -3.75 -22.23 -7.55
N PRO A 299 -4.40 -23.31 -8.00
CA PRO A 299 -3.76 -24.62 -8.10
C PRO A 299 -2.51 -24.65 -9.01
N ASP A 300 -2.40 -23.74 -9.97
CA ASP A 300 -1.24 -23.58 -10.86
C ASP A 300 -0.10 -22.74 -10.24
N GLY A 301 -0.26 -22.26 -9.02
CA GLY A 301 0.69 -21.42 -8.30
C GLY A 301 0.57 -19.93 -8.62
N THR A 302 -0.37 -19.49 -9.45
CA THR A 302 -0.60 -18.05 -9.64
C THR A 302 -1.24 -17.43 -8.40
N ILE A 303 -0.87 -16.18 -8.10
CA ILE A 303 -1.47 -15.42 -7.00
C ILE A 303 -2.82 -14.88 -7.46
N GLN A 304 -3.87 -15.07 -6.63
CA GLN A 304 -5.14 -14.38 -6.82
C GLN A 304 -4.97 -12.91 -6.43
N VAL A 305 -5.59 -12.02 -7.20
CA VAL A 305 -5.58 -10.59 -6.86
C VAL A 305 -6.12 -10.39 -5.45
N VAL A 306 -5.35 -9.69 -4.63
CA VAL A 306 -5.73 -9.37 -3.24
C VAL A 306 -6.88 -8.39 -3.25
N GLN A 307 -7.98 -8.77 -2.60
CA GLN A 307 -9.17 -7.92 -2.54
C GLN A 307 -8.99 -6.77 -1.54
N ASN A 308 -8.25 -5.72 -1.97
CA ASN A 308 -7.99 -4.53 -1.14
C ASN A 308 -9.09 -3.44 -1.22
N TRP A 309 -10.19 -3.69 -1.95
CA TRP A 309 -11.27 -2.72 -2.20
C TRP A 309 -12.53 -2.92 -1.35
N GLY A 310 -12.46 -3.71 -0.29
CA GLY A 310 -13.61 -4.01 0.55
C GLY A 310 -14.56 -5.04 -0.07
N LYS A 311 -15.73 -5.19 0.53
CA LYS A 311 -16.77 -6.12 0.08
C LYS A 311 -17.94 -5.36 -0.52
N ALA A 312 -18.47 -5.83 -1.63
CA ALA A 312 -19.71 -5.30 -2.21
C ALA A 312 -20.82 -5.20 -1.16
N PHE A 313 -21.65 -4.15 -1.23
CA PHE A 313 -22.75 -3.94 -0.28
C PHE A 313 -23.69 -5.16 -0.19
N LYS A 314 -24.03 -5.76 -1.32
CA LYS A 314 -24.74 -7.04 -1.44
C LYS A 314 -23.97 -7.99 -2.36
N LYS A 315 -23.84 -7.63 -3.62
CA LYS A 315 -23.09 -8.32 -4.68
C LYS A 315 -22.52 -7.28 -5.64
N PRO A 316 -21.44 -7.59 -6.38
CA PRO A 316 -20.93 -6.71 -7.43
C PRO A 316 -22.02 -6.38 -8.46
N VAL A 317 -22.00 -5.15 -8.97
CA VAL A 317 -22.92 -4.71 -10.01
C VAL A 317 -22.40 -5.20 -11.37
N LYS A 318 -23.21 -5.96 -12.10
CA LYS A 318 -22.83 -6.44 -13.43
C LYS A 318 -22.81 -5.29 -14.44
N VAL A 319 -21.68 -5.17 -15.14
CA VAL A 319 -21.50 -4.25 -16.28
C VAL A 319 -21.20 -5.08 -17.51
N ASN A 320 -22.03 -4.99 -18.55
CA ASN A 320 -21.89 -5.72 -19.79
C ASN A 320 -22.41 -4.90 -20.98
N ARG A 321 -22.24 -5.41 -22.21
CA ARG A 321 -22.63 -4.72 -23.45
C ARG A 321 -24.13 -4.72 -23.73
N ASN A 322 -24.94 -5.41 -22.96
CA ASN A 322 -26.32 -5.70 -23.32
C ASN A 322 -27.35 -5.05 -22.38
N THR A 323 -26.94 -4.68 -21.17
CA THR A 323 -27.86 -4.16 -20.16
C THR A 323 -27.33 -2.91 -19.49
N ASN A 324 -28.24 -1.97 -19.21
CA ASN A 324 -27.93 -0.82 -18.40
C ASN A 324 -27.66 -1.27 -16.96
N ALA A 325 -26.63 -0.69 -16.33
CA ALA A 325 -26.36 -0.86 -14.91
C ALA A 325 -26.67 0.45 -14.15
N GLU A 326 -27.18 0.28 -12.92
CA GLU A 326 -27.41 1.38 -11.99
C GLU A 326 -26.73 1.07 -10.66
N ILE A 327 -26.00 2.02 -10.14
CA ILE A 327 -25.26 1.97 -8.87
C ILE A 327 -25.77 3.11 -8.02
N LEU A 328 -26.56 2.79 -6.98
CA LEU A 328 -27.07 3.78 -6.04
C LEU A 328 -25.97 4.21 -5.06
N ALA A 329 -25.88 5.49 -4.78
CA ALA A 329 -24.79 6.07 -3.98
C ALA A 329 -24.64 5.44 -2.60
N GLU A 330 -25.74 5.15 -1.89
CA GLU A 330 -25.72 4.54 -0.56
C GLU A 330 -25.29 3.06 -0.57
N ARG A 331 -25.10 2.46 -1.76
CA ARG A 331 -24.66 1.05 -1.90
C ARG A 331 -23.17 0.90 -2.11
N PHE A 332 -22.38 1.87 -1.68
CA PHE A 332 -20.92 1.74 -1.66
C PHE A 332 -20.46 0.51 -0.86
N ASN A 333 -19.25 0.06 -1.06
CA ASN A 333 -18.72 -1.16 -0.44
C ASN A 333 -18.77 -1.13 1.09
N ARG A 334 -18.59 -2.27 1.71
CA ARG A 334 -18.30 -2.44 3.14
C ARG A 334 -16.81 -2.65 3.33
N GLY A 335 -16.25 -2.14 4.40
CA GLY A 335 -14.81 -2.27 4.69
C GLY A 335 -14.24 -1.07 5.46
N GLY A 336 -15.04 -0.02 5.61
CA GLY A 336 -14.66 1.17 6.40
C GLY A 336 -13.83 2.17 5.63
N GLU A 337 -13.34 3.14 6.38
CA GLU A 337 -12.51 4.25 5.93
C GLU A 337 -11.20 3.77 5.30
N GLY A 338 -10.80 4.41 4.17
CA GLY A 338 -9.58 4.06 3.44
C GLY A 338 -9.66 2.77 2.61
N ARG A 339 -10.82 2.08 2.62
CA ARG A 339 -11.02 0.84 1.86
C ARG A 339 -12.29 0.85 1.02
N ALA A 340 -13.40 1.23 1.62
CA ALA A 340 -14.72 1.29 0.98
C ALA A 340 -15.15 2.72 0.66
N TYR A 341 -14.61 3.66 1.36
CA TYR A 341 -14.82 5.10 1.20
C TYR A 341 -13.70 5.88 1.88
N HIS A 342 -13.63 7.18 1.59
CA HIS A 342 -12.82 8.14 2.32
C HIS A 342 -13.66 9.34 2.73
N LYS A 343 -13.55 9.72 4.01
CA LYS A 343 -14.15 10.93 4.58
C LYS A 343 -13.08 11.74 5.31
N LEU A 344 -13.13 13.06 5.17
CA LEU A 344 -12.18 13.93 5.83
C LEU A 344 -12.30 13.86 7.36
N TYR A 345 -11.21 14.20 8.03
CA TYR A 345 -11.12 14.22 9.48
C TYR A 345 -12.26 15.04 10.11
N GLY A 346 -12.85 14.52 11.20
CA GLY A 346 -13.96 15.15 11.91
C GLY A 346 -15.34 14.62 11.56
N ALA A 347 -15.47 13.77 10.53
CA ALA A 347 -16.73 13.11 10.23
C ALA A 347 -17.20 12.26 11.42
N GLN A 348 -18.50 12.30 11.72
CA GLN A 348 -19.09 11.54 12.83
C GLN A 348 -19.81 10.31 12.32
N PRO A 349 -19.69 9.15 13.00
CA PRO A 349 -20.38 7.93 12.60
C PRO A 349 -21.89 8.10 12.55
N MET A 350 -22.53 7.56 11.52
CA MET A 350 -23.98 7.50 11.43
C MET A 350 -24.58 6.74 12.61
N LYS A 351 -25.54 7.37 13.29
CA LYS A 351 -26.22 6.79 14.48
C LYS A 351 -27.30 5.78 14.13
N LYS A 352 -27.88 5.86 12.92
CA LYS A 352 -29.03 5.05 12.46
C LYS A 352 -28.91 4.72 10.95
N GLY A 353 -29.74 3.78 10.49
CA GLY A 353 -29.85 3.42 9.07
C GLY A 353 -28.95 2.26 8.64
N PRO A 354 -28.95 1.94 7.35
CA PRO A 354 -28.24 0.78 6.78
C PRO A 354 -26.70 0.92 6.84
N ARG A 355 -26.22 2.15 7.07
CA ARG A 355 -24.82 2.53 7.18
C ARG A 355 -24.43 2.96 8.60
N LYS A 356 -25.17 2.50 9.62
CA LYS A 356 -24.87 2.80 11.02
C LYS A 356 -23.42 2.44 11.35
N GLY A 357 -22.70 3.37 11.97
CA GLY A 357 -21.30 3.21 12.37
C GLY A 357 -20.30 3.64 11.29
N GLU A 358 -20.73 3.92 10.07
CA GLU A 358 -19.87 4.44 9.02
C GLU A 358 -19.89 5.98 9.01
N LEU A 359 -18.82 6.58 8.47
CA LEU A 359 -18.63 8.04 8.49
C LEU A 359 -19.39 8.77 7.37
N VAL A 360 -19.89 8.04 6.39
CA VAL A 360 -20.61 8.57 5.24
C VAL A 360 -22.05 8.85 5.59
N VAL A 361 -22.47 10.09 5.40
CA VAL A 361 -23.85 10.52 5.68
C VAL A 361 -24.79 10.08 4.57
N VAL A 362 -25.80 9.29 4.92
CA VAL A 362 -26.86 8.85 4.00
C VAL A 362 -28.18 9.45 4.45
N GLU A 363 -28.80 10.24 3.58
CA GLU A 363 -30.06 10.93 3.82
C GLU A 363 -31.17 10.45 2.89
N LYS A 364 -32.40 10.75 3.27
CA LYS A 364 -33.57 10.50 2.45
C LYS A 364 -34.45 11.76 2.43
N ASP A 365 -34.72 12.24 1.25
CA ASP A 365 -35.62 13.36 0.99
C ASP A 365 -36.78 12.96 0.03
N ALA A 366 -37.47 13.94 -0.53
CA ALA A 366 -38.58 13.72 -1.49
C ALA A 366 -38.09 13.11 -2.82
N THR A 367 -36.81 13.23 -3.16
CA THR A 367 -36.22 12.70 -4.40
C THR A 367 -35.68 11.28 -4.26
N GLY A 368 -35.45 10.82 -3.02
CA GLY A 368 -34.93 9.47 -2.76
C GLY A 368 -33.90 9.42 -1.65
N THR A 369 -33.13 8.33 -1.63
CA THR A 369 -31.99 8.14 -0.73
C THR A 369 -30.72 8.52 -1.48
N HIS A 370 -29.86 9.32 -0.86
CA HIS A 370 -28.59 9.77 -1.45
C HIS A 370 -27.49 9.86 -0.38
N VAL A 371 -26.25 9.97 -0.82
CA VAL A 371 -25.12 10.33 0.04
C VAL A 371 -25.02 11.85 0.08
N ALA A 372 -25.06 12.40 1.28
CA ALA A 372 -25.06 13.84 1.49
C ALA A 372 -23.65 14.37 1.85
N GLU A 373 -23.42 15.64 1.51
CA GLU A 373 -22.28 16.43 1.94
C GLU A 373 -20.90 15.79 1.67
N MET A 374 -20.75 15.22 0.48
CA MET A 374 -19.42 14.81 0.00
C MET A 374 -18.61 16.05 -0.40
N THR A 375 -17.40 16.17 0.12
CA THR A 375 -16.52 17.31 -0.17
C THR A 375 -15.25 16.88 -0.90
N ALA A 376 -14.49 17.87 -1.41
CA ALA A 376 -13.26 17.63 -2.15
C ALA A 376 -12.32 16.64 -1.42
N ARG A 377 -11.73 15.72 -2.19
CA ARG A 377 -10.87 14.59 -1.78
C ARG A 377 -11.63 13.37 -1.24
N GLU A 378 -12.91 13.44 -0.97
CA GLU A 378 -13.72 12.29 -0.53
C GLU A 378 -14.12 11.41 -1.71
N TRP A 379 -14.25 10.11 -1.43
CA TRP A 379 -14.65 9.12 -2.45
C TRP A 379 -15.49 7.98 -1.87
N LEU A 380 -16.22 7.33 -2.77
CA LEU A 380 -17.02 6.12 -2.50
C LEU A 380 -16.67 5.05 -3.52
N ARG A 381 -16.50 3.81 -3.06
CA ARG A 381 -16.11 2.65 -3.86
C ARG A 381 -17.23 1.64 -4.03
N TYR A 382 -17.37 1.14 -5.24
CA TYR A 382 -18.42 0.21 -5.64
C TYR A 382 -17.84 -1.00 -6.36
N SER A 383 -18.05 -2.22 -5.85
CA SER A 383 -17.66 -3.43 -6.55
C SER A 383 -18.50 -3.66 -7.79
N VAL A 384 -17.85 -3.94 -8.90
CA VAL A 384 -18.45 -4.29 -10.18
C VAL A 384 -17.94 -5.66 -10.67
N ASP A 385 -18.69 -6.24 -11.62
CA ASP A 385 -18.35 -7.48 -12.31
C ASP A 385 -18.44 -7.19 -13.81
N VAL A 386 -17.29 -7.03 -14.46
CA VAL A 386 -17.16 -6.65 -15.87
C VAL A 386 -16.64 -7.88 -16.65
N GLU A 387 -17.58 -8.70 -17.14
CA GLU A 387 -17.28 -9.94 -17.87
C GLU A 387 -16.64 -9.71 -19.24
N GLU A 388 -16.91 -8.54 -19.87
CA GLU A 388 -16.34 -8.12 -21.15
C GLU A 388 -16.15 -6.60 -21.18
N SER A 389 -15.09 -6.12 -21.88
CA SER A 389 -14.87 -4.67 -22.03
C SER A 389 -16.08 -4.01 -22.69
N ALA A 390 -16.53 -2.91 -22.14
CA ALA A 390 -17.70 -2.20 -22.62
C ALA A 390 -17.38 -0.73 -22.85
N ARG A 391 -17.78 -0.21 -24.02
CA ARG A 391 -17.80 1.23 -24.30
C ARG A 391 -19.16 1.79 -23.94
N CYS A 392 -19.20 2.74 -23.01
CA CYS A 392 -20.43 3.14 -22.34
C CYS A 392 -20.66 4.65 -22.39
N GLN A 393 -21.92 5.05 -22.22
CA GLN A 393 -22.29 6.34 -21.67
C GLN A 393 -22.46 6.18 -20.18
N VAL A 394 -21.80 7.06 -19.41
CA VAL A 394 -21.87 7.11 -17.94
C VAL A 394 -22.58 8.39 -17.54
N ASN A 395 -23.56 8.28 -16.64
CA ASN A 395 -24.21 9.44 -16.03
C ASN A 395 -23.95 9.44 -14.53
N LEU A 396 -23.55 10.58 -13.99
CA LEU A 396 -23.36 10.84 -12.56
C LEU A 396 -24.44 11.80 -12.08
N TYR A 397 -25.26 11.40 -11.11
CA TYR A 397 -26.35 12.18 -10.56
C TYR A 397 -25.89 12.89 -9.28
N VAL A 398 -25.73 14.21 -9.35
CA VAL A 398 -25.17 15.02 -8.26
C VAL A 398 -26.02 16.26 -7.97
N ARG A 399 -25.96 16.76 -6.73
CA ARG A 399 -26.60 18.02 -6.33
C ARG A 399 -25.54 18.92 -5.69
N PRO A 400 -25.11 20.01 -6.37
CA PRO A 400 -24.13 20.93 -5.82
C PRO A 400 -24.64 21.56 -4.50
N GLN A 401 -23.78 21.59 -3.49
CA GLN A 401 -24.00 22.31 -2.23
C GLN A 401 -23.13 23.58 -2.15
N THR A 402 -22.17 23.72 -3.06
CA THR A 402 -21.33 24.92 -3.23
C THR A 402 -21.46 25.44 -4.66
N ASP A 403 -21.12 26.71 -4.89
CA ASP A 403 -21.25 27.38 -6.20
C ASP A 403 -20.44 26.72 -7.32
N SER A 404 -19.35 26.06 -6.97
CA SER A 404 -18.51 25.29 -7.91
C SER A 404 -18.23 23.91 -7.36
N ILE A 405 -18.44 22.89 -8.19
CA ILE A 405 -18.12 21.49 -7.89
C ILE A 405 -17.33 20.86 -9.02
N ALA A 406 -16.54 19.83 -8.72
CA ALA A 406 -15.97 18.91 -9.70
C ALA A 406 -15.90 17.49 -9.13
N CYS A 407 -16.14 16.50 -9.98
CA CYS A 407 -16.03 15.09 -9.61
C CYS A 407 -15.60 14.25 -10.83
N HIS A 408 -15.16 13.03 -10.59
CA HIS A 408 -14.83 12.06 -11.64
C HIS A 408 -15.13 10.62 -11.20
N LEU A 409 -15.05 9.69 -12.17
CA LEU A 409 -15.14 8.26 -11.95
C LEU A 409 -13.82 7.60 -12.34
N SER A 410 -13.34 6.65 -11.52
CA SER A 410 -12.21 5.80 -11.83
C SER A 410 -12.58 4.32 -11.78
N ALA A 411 -11.80 3.47 -12.45
CA ALA A 411 -11.92 2.02 -12.48
C ALA A 411 -10.59 1.41 -12.03
N ASP A 412 -10.63 0.57 -10.98
CA ASP A 412 -9.44 -0.04 -10.37
C ASP A 412 -8.31 0.97 -10.12
N GLY A 413 -8.68 2.20 -9.69
CA GLY A 413 -7.77 3.31 -9.41
C GLY A 413 -7.39 4.17 -10.62
N THR A 414 -7.76 3.82 -11.84
CA THR A 414 -7.48 4.62 -13.04
C THR A 414 -8.69 5.46 -13.42
N ALA A 415 -8.50 6.78 -13.58
CA ALA A 415 -9.58 7.68 -14.00
C ALA A 415 -10.11 7.29 -15.39
N ILE A 416 -11.41 7.02 -15.48
CA ILE A 416 -12.11 6.66 -16.74
C ILE A 416 -12.99 7.80 -17.26
N THR A 417 -13.20 8.85 -16.48
CA THR A 417 -13.80 10.10 -16.94
C THR A 417 -12.85 11.27 -16.66
N MET A 418 -12.95 12.31 -17.47
CA MET A 418 -12.35 13.60 -17.12
C MET A 418 -13.03 14.16 -15.87
N LYS A 419 -12.40 15.12 -15.20
CA LYS A 419 -13.04 15.88 -14.12
C LYS A 419 -14.23 16.67 -14.67
N LEU A 420 -15.41 16.34 -14.17
CA LEU A 420 -16.68 16.92 -14.57
C LEU A 420 -17.03 18.01 -13.57
N GLY A 421 -17.22 19.23 -14.04
CA GLY A 421 -17.48 20.37 -13.19
C GLY A 421 -18.75 21.14 -13.56
N ALA A 422 -19.32 21.83 -12.58
CA ALA A 422 -20.42 22.77 -12.76
C ALA A 422 -20.22 24.00 -11.88
N ARG A 423 -20.82 25.10 -12.30
CA ARG A 423 -20.98 26.33 -11.50
C ARG A 423 -22.44 26.71 -11.44
N GLY A 424 -22.84 27.29 -10.32
CA GLY A 424 -24.23 27.67 -10.04
C GLY A 424 -25.12 26.46 -9.74
N ASP A 425 -26.44 26.70 -9.75
CA ASP A 425 -27.49 25.69 -9.48
C ASP A 425 -27.34 24.93 -8.16
N VAL A 426 -26.89 25.62 -7.12
CA VAL A 426 -26.81 25.08 -5.76
C VAL A 426 -28.17 24.55 -5.32
N GLY A 427 -28.18 23.34 -4.76
CA GLY A 427 -29.39 22.65 -4.28
C GLY A 427 -30.22 21.97 -5.37
N GLN A 428 -29.84 22.02 -6.64
CA GLN A 428 -30.58 21.39 -7.76
C GLN A 428 -29.83 20.11 -8.24
N TRP A 429 -30.57 19.01 -8.45
CA TRP A 429 -30.04 17.81 -9.06
C TRP A 429 -29.61 18.04 -10.49
N LYS A 430 -28.41 17.55 -10.80
CA LYS A 430 -27.81 17.59 -12.14
C LYS A 430 -27.32 16.20 -12.54
N VAL A 431 -27.25 16.01 -13.87
CA VAL A 431 -26.69 14.81 -14.48
C VAL A 431 -25.48 15.21 -15.30
N PHE A 432 -24.31 14.69 -14.92
CA PHE A 432 -23.13 14.74 -15.75
C PHE A 432 -23.09 13.52 -16.66
N THR A 433 -23.17 13.73 -17.97
CA THR A 433 -23.14 12.67 -18.97
C THR A 433 -21.82 12.65 -19.70
N VAL A 434 -21.15 11.50 -19.71
CA VAL A 434 -19.93 11.25 -20.49
C VAL A 434 -20.16 10.06 -21.39
N SER A 435 -20.00 10.27 -22.71
CA SER A 435 -20.13 9.22 -23.72
C SER A 435 -18.76 8.71 -24.15
N GLY A 436 -18.67 7.42 -24.50
CA GLY A 436 -17.46 6.80 -25.00
C GLY A 436 -16.46 6.43 -23.90
N VAL A 437 -16.94 6.24 -22.67
CA VAL A 437 -16.13 5.74 -21.56
C VAL A 437 -15.88 4.25 -21.78
N ASP A 438 -14.60 3.86 -21.79
CA ASP A 438 -14.22 2.46 -21.88
C ASP A 438 -14.03 1.88 -20.46
N ILE A 439 -14.83 0.84 -20.13
CA ILE A 439 -14.70 0.09 -18.88
C ILE A 439 -14.05 -1.26 -19.23
N PRO A 440 -12.82 -1.53 -18.79
CA PRO A 440 -12.09 -2.74 -19.15
C PRO A 440 -12.73 -4.01 -18.58
N LYS A 441 -12.62 -5.11 -19.31
CA LYS A 441 -12.91 -6.45 -18.77
C LYS A 441 -12.06 -6.70 -17.52
N GLY A 442 -12.68 -7.29 -16.48
CA GLY A 442 -12.02 -7.63 -15.24
C GLY A 442 -11.91 -6.47 -14.25
N THR A 443 -12.48 -5.28 -14.56
CA THR A 443 -12.61 -4.20 -13.57
C THR A 443 -13.34 -4.71 -12.33
N ASN A 444 -12.75 -4.50 -11.16
CA ASN A 444 -13.26 -5.00 -9.87
C ASN A 444 -14.09 -3.97 -9.13
N TYR A 445 -13.74 -2.69 -9.26
CA TYR A 445 -14.45 -1.61 -8.59
C TYR A 445 -14.42 -0.30 -9.39
N LEU A 446 -15.40 0.54 -9.09
CA LEU A 446 -15.48 1.94 -9.53
C LEU A 446 -15.43 2.84 -8.30
N ASP A 447 -14.68 3.94 -8.37
CA ASP A 447 -14.65 4.99 -7.37
C ASP A 447 -15.30 6.25 -7.92
N PHE A 448 -16.30 6.75 -7.20
CA PHE A 448 -16.79 8.12 -7.39
C PHE A 448 -16.00 9.05 -6.48
N ARG A 449 -15.33 10.05 -7.05
CA ARG A 449 -14.45 10.98 -6.31
C ARG A 449 -14.90 12.42 -6.49
N VAL A 450 -14.85 13.20 -5.41
CA VAL A 450 -15.09 14.65 -5.44
C VAL A 450 -13.75 15.37 -5.52
N ASP A 451 -13.54 16.15 -6.57
CA ASP A 451 -12.30 16.88 -6.82
C ASP A 451 -12.33 18.30 -6.25
N HIS A 452 -13.51 18.91 -6.22
CA HIS A 452 -13.69 20.29 -5.77
C HIS A 452 -15.11 20.53 -5.27
N GLY A 453 -15.25 21.40 -4.26
CA GLY A 453 -16.52 21.82 -3.67
C GLY A 453 -17.18 20.76 -2.81
N THR A 454 -18.47 20.95 -2.53
CA THR A 454 -19.32 20.01 -1.77
C THR A 454 -20.56 19.68 -2.60
N LEU A 455 -20.95 18.42 -2.59
CA LEU A 455 -22.10 17.92 -3.35
C LEU A 455 -22.80 16.77 -2.62
N ASP A 456 -24.07 16.53 -2.95
CA ASP A 456 -24.74 15.28 -2.68
C ASP A 456 -24.66 14.38 -3.92
N PHE A 457 -24.64 13.08 -3.71
CA PHE A 457 -24.49 12.08 -4.75
C PHE A 457 -25.59 11.02 -4.64
N ASP A 458 -26.28 10.74 -5.76
CA ASP A 458 -27.43 9.84 -5.82
C ASP A 458 -27.12 8.53 -6.53
N ALA A 459 -26.56 8.58 -7.73
CA ALA A 459 -26.34 7.36 -8.51
C ALA A 459 -25.29 7.52 -9.63
N ILE A 460 -24.80 6.35 -10.09
CA ILE A 460 -24.13 6.18 -11.39
C ILE A 460 -25.04 5.34 -12.27
N THR A 461 -25.29 5.75 -13.50
CA THR A 461 -25.86 4.85 -14.52
C THR A 461 -24.85 4.61 -15.65
N ILE A 462 -24.75 3.36 -16.07
CA ILE A 462 -23.83 2.91 -17.12
C ILE A 462 -24.68 2.30 -18.24
N GLN A 463 -24.63 2.91 -19.43
CA GLN A 463 -25.39 2.52 -20.60
C GLN A 463 -24.42 2.10 -21.71
N PRO A 464 -24.39 0.83 -22.13
CA PRO A 464 -23.54 0.39 -23.22
C PRO A 464 -23.86 1.15 -24.51
N LEU A 465 -22.84 1.60 -25.22
CA LEU A 465 -22.95 2.13 -26.55
C LEU A 465 -22.91 0.99 -27.57
N LYS A 466 -23.86 1.01 -28.51
CA LYS A 466 -23.95 0.01 -29.59
C LYS A 466 -22.86 0.18 -30.64
#